data_2f5caf6c5c172ca8b9b09c1469865919
#
_entry.id   2f5caf6c5c172ca8b9b09c1469865919
#
_cell.length_a   1.000
_cell.length_b   1.000
_cell.length_c   1.000
_cell.angle_alpha   90.00
_cell.angle_beta   90.00
_cell.angle_gamma   90.00
#
_symmetry.space_group_name_H-M   'P 1'
#
loop_
_entity.id
_entity.type
_entity.pdbx_description
1 polymer ?
#
loop_
_entity_poly.entity_id
_entity_poly.type
_entity_poly.pdbx_seq_one_letter_code
_entity_poly.pdbx_strand_id
1 'polypeptide(L)'
;MTSMTHAAPSRSSRLRIPPLLLLLAGFWLTFVATSSGGFESSDAELRLATASSWLEGRGGAIDSPSLTARTPDGRRFSFYGPLQSVVMVPSLAVAKLLPVSEATRDNAARFLITLVTQPLLSVLALAFCFGALRHLGVSNIASGKATVAVGLGTLFWHYARMGQEENLVALGFSLWLYGVSRYLKKDEWGLPWAALGGCVAIATRWAAAPSLLVMAALTVALMVRNGWARAKVLALSAALCAGTVGGLLGYNAYRFGHPLETGYGLYFQDKQLAFFVPERWADQAAALLVSPYRGFFLYSPLLAAVLVWAFVRARAVVFRGPTAPLNVLALLVLAVNVVFLSSYSFWDGGFGWGPRFLAALVILFAPMLGLMFERVRWGNGALALAVATQLLSVTLPATTENHARVAAVSTGARTCTSWTCGCSAICLRPGMSLNALRNTLAGRPGKLIAPRETLAPDQILLSSDYQTLNWWPVRLSFRMHLMHRFVALALSGTLWVLTALLMWQAFRQWRRASPAHEGGELSLAADFPPGRH
;
A
#
# COMPACT_ATOMS: atom_id res chain seq x y z
N MET A 1 -47.50 47.14 27.27
CA MET A 1 -46.17 46.74 27.81
C MET A 1 -45.85 45.36 27.23
N THR A 2 -45.15 45.36 26.10
CA THR A 2 -44.74 44.14 25.40
C THR A 2 -43.30 43.77 25.83
N SER A 3 -43.17 42.67 26.55
CA SER A 3 -41.92 42.14 27.03
C SER A 3 -41.09 41.59 25.84
N MET A 4 -40.01 42.29 25.46
CA MET A 4 -39.00 41.77 24.57
C MET A 4 -38.10 40.76 25.34
N THR A 5 -38.30 39.48 25.10
CA THR A 5 -37.36 38.43 25.54
C THR A 5 -36.10 38.52 24.70
N HIS A 6 -35.02 38.98 25.29
CA HIS A 6 -33.68 38.90 24.71
C HIS A 6 -33.31 37.42 24.53
N ALA A 7 -33.27 36.97 23.28
CA ALA A 7 -32.67 35.70 22.93
C ALA A 7 -31.15 35.73 23.27
N ALA A 8 -30.68 34.84 24.12
CA ALA A 8 -29.30 34.70 24.47
C ALA A 8 -28.45 34.37 23.22
N PRO A 9 -27.25 34.96 23.06
CA PRO A 9 -26.42 34.71 21.89
C PRO A 9 -26.01 33.23 21.82
N SER A 10 -26.28 32.64 20.67
CA SER A 10 -26.02 31.26 20.34
C SER A 10 -24.55 30.88 20.62
N ARG A 11 -24.38 29.71 21.27
CA ARG A 11 -23.13 29.03 21.55
C ARG A 11 -22.14 29.20 20.41
N SER A 12 -20.95 29.68 20.74
CA SER A 12 -19.78 29.76 19.84
C SER A 12 -19.69 28.51 18.98
N SER A 13 -19.77 28.67 17.68
CA SER A 13 -19.49 27.62 16.70
C SER A 13 -18.00 27.27 16.78
N ARG A 14 -17.65 26.40 17.73
CA ARG A 14 -16.29 25.85 17.77
C ARG A 14 -16.08 25.16 16.42
N LEU A 15 -15.09 25.57 15.67
CA LEU A 15 -14.62 24.94 14.45
C LEU A 15 -14.44 23.44 14.73
N ARG A 16 -15.38 22.61 14.29
CA ARG A 16 -15.28 21.15 14.44
C ARG A 16 -14.53 20.61 13.25
N ILE A 17 -13.34 20.08 13.51
CA ILE A 17 -12.56 19.37 12.47
C ILE A 17 -13.41 18.21 11.93
N PRO A 18 -13.58 18.08 10.61
CA PRO A 18 -14.34 16.98 10.02
C PRO A 18 -13.78 15.60 10.43
N PRO A 19 -14.63 14.61 10.76
CA PRO A 19 -14.18 13.30 11.24
C PRO A 19 -13.23 12.59 10.26
N LEU A 20 -13.44 12.77 8.96
CA LEU A 20 -12.56 12.21 7.95
C LEU A 20 -11.13 12.76 8.07
N LEU A 21 -10.97 14.08 8.28
CA LEU A 21 -9.65 14.66 8.45
C LEU A 21 -8.94 14.15 9.71
N LEU A 22 -9.69 13.91 10.80
CA LEU A 22 -9.15 13.29 12.01
C LEU A 22 -8.66 11.86 11.75
N LEU A 23 -9.44 11.07 10.99
CA LEU A 23 -9.05 9.71 10.61
C LEU A 23 -7.78 9.73 9.73
N LEU A 24 -7.74 10.61 8.72
CA LEU A 24 -6.61 10.73 7.80
C LEU A 24 -5.34 11.20 8.52
N ALA A 25 -5.46 12.16 9.45
CA ALA A 25 -4.36 12.59 10.32
C ALA A 25 -3.86 11.43 11.21
N GLY A 26 -4.77 10.61 11.74
CA GLY A 26 -4.44 9.40 12.48
C GLY A 26 -3.63 8.40 11.64
N PHE A 27 -4.01 8.16 10.38
CA PHE A 27 -3.23 7.34 9.46
C PHE A 27 -1.84 7.92 9.20
N TRP A 28 -1.77 9.22 8.88
CA TRP A 28 -0.49 9.87 8.63
C TRP A 28 0.46 9.72 9.81
N LEU A 29 -0.01 10.00 11.03
CA LEU A 29 0.78 9.82 12.25
C LEU A 29 1.19 8.37 12.47
N THR A 30 0.32 7.39 12.19
CA THR A 30 0.66 5.97 12.29
C THR A 30 1.81 5.60 11.35
N PHE A 31 1.72 6.03 10.08
CA PHE A 31 2.74 5.73 9.09
C PHE A 31 4.07 6.42 9.43
N VAL A 32 4.01 7.67 9.88
CA VAL A 32 5.18 8.41 10.38
C VAL A 32 5.77 7.72 11.61
N ALA A 33 4.97 7.39 12.62
CA ALA A 33 5.43 6.77 13.87
C ALA A 33 6.17 5.44 13.65
N THR A 34 5.73 4.67 12.65
CA THR A 34 6.27 3.34 12.35
C THR A 34 7.29 3.32 11.21
N SER A 35 7.56 4.45 10.57
CA SER A 35 8.61 4.56 9.55
C SER A 35 10.00 4.40 10.16
N SER A 36 10.92 3.85 9.38
CA SER A 36 12.33 3.76 9.75
C SER A 36 13.12 5.07 9.55
N GLY A 37 12.54 6.04 8.84
CA GLY A 37 13.25 7.26 8.42
C GLY A 37 14.33 7.02 7.37
N GLY A 38 14.31 5.88 6.68
CA GLY A 38 15.25 5.53 5.61
C GLY A 38 14.69 4.44 4.71
N PHE A 39 15.39 4.15 3.62
CA PHE A 39 14.98 3.09 2.71
C PHE A 39 15.40 1.72 3.24
N GLU A 40 14.58 0.72 2.95
CA GLU A 40 14.78 -0.68 3.31
C GLU A 40 14.87 -1.57 2.06
N SER A 41 14.98 -0.97 0.86
CA SER A 41 14.94 -1.67 -0.41
C SER A 41 15.86 -0.98 -1.42
N SER A 42 16.62 -1.78 -2.16
CA SER A 42 17.43 -1.32 -3.29
C SER A 42 16.61 -0.65 -4.39
N ASP A 43 15.36 -1.08 -4.56
CA ASP A 43 14.45 -0.49 -5.55
C ASP A 43 14.15 0.97 -5.24
N ALA A 44 13.99 1.33 -3.95
CA ALA A 44 13.76 2.70 -3.54
C ALA A 44 15.00 3.57 -3.77
N GLU A 45 16.20 3.01 -3.52
CA GLU A 45 17.47 3.69 -3.80
C GLU A 45 17.64 4.00 -5.29
N LEU A 46 17.33 3.05 -6.17
CA LEU A 46 17.41 3.27 -7.62
C LEU A 46 16.44 4.34 -8.11
N ARG A 47 15.25 4.42 -7.54
CA ARG A 47 14.28 5.48 -7.87
C ARG A 47 14.74 6.85 -7.39
N LEU A 48 15.36 6.92 -6.20
CA LEU A 48 15.97 8.15 -5.71
C LEU A 48 17.15 8.56 -6.59
N ALA A 49 18.02 7.62 -6.97
CA ALA A 49 19.14 7.86 -7.88
C ALA A 49 18.66 8.36 -9.25
N THR A 50 17.55 7.82 -9.78
CA THR A 50 16.92 8.31 -11.01
C THR A 50 16.43 9.76 -10.84
N ALA A 51 15.76 10.07 -9.72
CA ALA A 51 15.31 11.43 -9.41
C ALA A 51 16.49 12.42 -9.26
N SER A 52 17.58 12.01 -8.61
CA SER A 52 18.81 12.80 -8.49
C SER A 52 19.43 13.07 -9.86
N SER A 53 19.52 12.04 -10.70
CA SER A 53 20.05 12.13 -12.05
C SER A 53 19.29 13.14 -12.91
N TRP A 54 17.96 13.25 -12.77
CA TRP A 54 17.17 14.28 -13.45
C TRP A 54 17.52 15.69 -12.95
N LEU A 55 17.64 15.90 -11.64
CA LEU A 55 18.00 17.19 -11.07
C LEU A 55 19.44 17.61 -11.42
N GLU A 56 20.30 16.67 -11.73
CA GLU A 56 21.69 16.87 -12.16
C GLU A 56 21.85 16.99 -13.69
N GLY A 57 20.76 16.97 -14.44
CA GLY A 57 20.78 17.06 -15.90
C GLY A 57 21.28 15.81 -16.62
N ARG A 58 21.44 14.67 -15.93
CA ARG A 58 21.92 13.39 -16.52
C ARG A 58 20.78 12.55 -17.13
N GLY A 59 19.56 13.10 -17.20
CA GLY A 59 18.42 12.50 -17.90
C GLY A 59 17.89 11.18 -17.32
N GLY A 60 18.22 10.83 -16.08
CA GLY A 60 17.81 9.58 -15.43
C GLY A 60 18.83 8.44 -15.56
N ALA A 61 19.98 8.67 -16.19
CA ALA A 61 21.08 7.70 -16.21
C ALA A 61 21.70 7.56 -14.80
N ILE A 62 22.03 6.33 -14.40
CA ILE A 62 22.55 6.01 -13.07
C ILE A 62 23.75 5.06 -13.17
N ASP A 63 24.72 5.19 -12.26
CA ASP A 63 25.96 4.44 -12.30
C ASP A 63 25.90 3.08 -11.58
N SER A 64 24.71 2.62 -11.16
CA SER A 64 24.55 1.34 -10.47
C SER A 64 24.49 0.17 -11.46
N PRO A 65 25.27 -0.90 -11.27
CA PRO A 65 25.15 -2.11 -12.06
C PRO A 65 23.98 -3.02 -11.64
N SER A 66 23.40 -2.78 -10.47
CA SER A 66 22.34 -3.61 -9.89
C SER A 66 20.98 -3.11 -10.33
N LEU A 67 20.10 -4.01 -10.79
CA LEU A 67 18.70 -3.75 -11.18
C LEU A 67 18.56 -2.62 -12.22
N THR A 68 19.52 -2.51 -13.14
CA THR A 68 19.53 -1.54 -14.23
C THR A 68 19.73 -2.24 -15.56
N ALA A 69 19.14 -1.69 -16.62
CA ALA A 69 19.38 -2.11 -17.99
C ALA A 69 20.49 -1.25 -18.60
N ARG A 70 21.44 -1.89 -19.30
CA ARG A 70 22.51 -1.22 -20.04
C ARG A 70 22.03 -0.98 -21.47
N THR A 71 22.18 0.24 -21.94
CA THR A 71 21.87 0.64 -23.31
C THR A 71 23.06 0.42 -24.23
N PRO A 72 22.86 0.39 -25.56
CA PRO A 72 23.95 0.20 -26.52
C PRO A 72 25.05 1.27 -26.43
N ASP A 73 24.71 2.50 -26.03
CA ASP A 73 25.66 3.61 -25.80
C ASP A 73 26.39 3.52 -24.45
N GLY A 74 26.15 2.44 -23.69
CA GLY A 74 26.84 2.15 -22.43
C GLY A 74 26.21 2.77 -21.19
N ARG A 75 25.24 3.69 -21.33
CA ARG A 75 24.49 4.26 -20.18
C ARG A 75 23.65 3.19 -19.51
N ARG A 76 23.34 3.42 -18.24
CA ARG A 76 22.47 2.53 -17.48
C ARG A 76 21.26 3.27 -16.98
N PHE A 77 20.09 2.64 -17.09
CA PHE A 77 18.81 3.18 -16.60
C PHE A 77 18.08 2.16 -15.75
N SER A 78 17.37 2.66 -14.76
CA SER A 78 16.38 1.84 -14.05
C SER A 78 15.28 1.40 -15.01
N PHE A 79 14.85 0.14 -14.93
CA PHE A 79 13.72 -0.38 -15.70
C PHE A 79 12.35 -0.12 -15.04
N TYR A 80 12.33 0.52 -13.87
CA TYR A 80 11.10 0.87 -13.18
C TYR A 80 10.33 2.02 -13.89
N GLY A 81 9.03 2.10 -13.61
CA GLY A 81 8.20 3.21 -14.06
C GLY A 81 8.66 4.54 -13.44
N PRO A 82 8.51 5.67 -14.16
CA PRO A 82 9.10 6.94 -13.74
C PRO A 82 8.36 7.62 -12.58
N LEU A 83 7.07 7.34 -12.38
CA LEU A 83 6.23 8.18 -11.50
C LEU A 83 6.67 8.14 -10.04
N GLN A 84 7.17 7.00 -9.53
CA GLN A 84 7.70 6.94 -8.17
C GLN A 84 8.93 7.84 -7.99
N SER A 85 9.81 7.92 -9.00
CA SER A 85 10.94 8.86 -8.98
C SER A 85 10.48 10.31 -9.05
N VAL A 86 9.47 10.61 -9.88
CA VAL A 86 8.88 11.97 -9.98
C VAL A 86 8.35 12.46 -8.63
N VAL A 87 7.60 11.63 -7.91
CA VAL A 87 7.04 12.04 -6.59
C VAL A 87 8.10 12.16 -5.50
N MET A 88 9.31 11.63 -5.69
CA MET A 88 10.45 11.83 -4.79
C MET A 88 11.18 13.15 -5.02
N VAL A 89 11.07 13.75 -6.23
CA VAL A 89 11.79 15.00 -6.60
C VAL A 89 11.57 16.13 -5.61
N PRO A 90 10.36 16.46 -5.14
CA PRO A 90 10.18 17.57 -4.20
C PRO A 90 10.95 17.39 -2.90
N SER A 91 10.91 16.20 -2.29
CA SER A 91 11.66 15.90 -1.06
C SER A 91 13.18 15.96 -1.28
N LEU A 92 13.66 15.47 -2.42
CA LEU A 92 15.07 15.55 -2.79
C LEU A 92 15.51 17.00 -3.03
N ALA A 93 14.69 17.79 -3.72
CA ALA A 93 14.98 19.20 -3.95
C ALA A 93 15.10 19.99 -2.64
N VAL A 94 14.17 19.75 -1.69
CA VAL A 94 14.25 20.34 -0.35
C VAL A 94 15.53 19.91 0.38
N ALA A 95 15.89 18.63 0.32
CA ALA A 95 17.12 18.14 0.95
C ALA A 95 18.39 18.76 0.34
N LYS A 96 18.41 19.00 -0.98
CA LYS A 96 19.55 19.65 -1.67
C LYS A 96 19.76 21.11 -1.25
N LEU A 97 18.74 21.80 -0.71
CA LEU A 97 18.87 23.15 -0.18
C LEU A 97 19.53 23.21 1.20
N LEU A 98 19.70 22.09 1.88
CA LEU A 98 20.30 22.07 3.22
C LEU A 98 21.82 22.37 3.13
N PRO A 99 22.36 23.24 4.00
CA PRO A 99 23.79 23.60 4.02
C PRO A 99 24.62 22.53 4.76
N VAL A 100 24.57 21.28 4.29
CA VAL A 100 25.25 20.13 4.91
C VAL A 100 25.96 19.29 3.84
N SER A 101 26.75 18.27 4.27
CA SER A 101 27.44 17.37 3.34
C SER A 101 26.47 16.61 2.44
N GLU A 102 26.93 16.14 1.29
CA GLU A 102 26.14 15.36 0.32
C GLU A 102 25.52 14.13 0.96
N ALA A 103 26.31 13.35 1.70
CA ALA A 103 25.81 12.16 2.41
C ALA A 103 24.69 12.50 3.41
N THR A 104 24.75 13.67 4.05
CA THR A 104 23.70 14.14 4.96
C THR A 104 22.45 14.58 4.19
N ARG A 105 22.60 15.22 3.02
CA ARG A 105 21.48 15.57 2.12
C ARG A 105 20.74 14.35 1.64
N ASP A 106 21.45 13.30 1.25
CA ASP A 106 20.86 12.05 0.82
C ASP A 106 20.07 11.37 1.94
N ASN A 107 20.60 11.36 3.16
CA ASN A 107 19.88 10.85 4.32
C ASN A 107 18.64 11.71 4.65
N ALA A 108 18.74 13.03 4.53
CA ALA A 108 17.62 13.94 4.69
C ALA A 108 16.54 13.71 3.61
N ALA A 109 16.92 13.46 2.36
CA ALA A 109 15.99 13.10 1.28
C ALA A 109 15.23 11.82 1.61
N ARG A 110 15.94 10.74 2.01
CA ARG A 110 15.31 9.47 2.43
C ARG A 110 14.34 9.67 3.59
N PHE A 111 14.75 10.48 4.57
CA PHE A 111 13.93 10.82 5.75
C PHE A 111 12.65 11.55 5.33
N LEU A 112 12.73 12.59 4.50
CA LEU A 112 11.59 13.34 3.99
C LEU A 112 10.65 12.45 3.14
N ILE A 113 11.20 11.60 2.29
CA ILE A 113 10.39 10.70 1.47
C ILE A 113 9.62 9.73 2.35
N THR A 114 10.24 9.13 3.35
CA THR A 114 9.62 8.10 4.19
C THR A 114 8.70 8.65 5.27
N LEU A 115 8.85 9.90 5.70
CA LEU A 115 8.01 10.54 6.73
C LEU A 115 6.98 11.52 6.16
N VAL A 116 7.17 12.02 4.94
CA VAL A 116 6.25 13.00 4.35
C VAL A 116 5.64 12.46 3.06
N THR A 117 6.46 12.23 2.01
CA THR A 117 5.95 11.89 0.68
C THR A 117 5.16 10.58 0.68
N GLN A 118 5.75 9.53 1.17
CA GLN A 118 5.12 8.19 1.12
C GLN A 118 3.88 8.09 2.03
N PRO A 119 3.89 8.56 3.29
CA PRO A 119 2.69 8.64 4.10
C PRO A 119 1.58 9.50 3.48
N LEU A 120 1.92 10.63 2.86
CA LEU A 120 0.94 11.51 2.21
C LEU A 120 0.23 10.80 1.04
N LEU A 121 0.98 10.14 0.15
CA LEU A 121 0.43 9.36 -0.96
C LEU A 121 -0.48 8.24 -0.44
N SER A 122 -0.08 7.58 0.64
CA SER A 122 -0.85 6.52 1.28
C SER A 122 -2.15 7.03 1.89
N VAL A 123 -2.10 8.18 2.56
CA VAL A 123 -3.30 8.83 3.13
C VAL A 123 -4.25 9.29 2.03
N LEU A 124 -3.74 9.81 0.91
CA LEU A 124 -4.57 10.14 -0.26
C LEU A 124 -5.26 8.90 -0.83
N ALA A 125 -4.57 7.76 -0.94
CA ALA A 125 -5.18 6.51 -1.37
C ALA A 125 -6.34 6.10 -0.45
N LEU A 126 -6.16 6.21 0.87
CA LEU A 126 -7.20 5.90 1.85
C LEU A 126 -8.36 6.92 1.83
N ALA A 127 -8.09 8.19 1.54
CA ALA A 127 -9.12 9.22 1.37
C ALA A 127 -10.03 8.91 0.17
N PHE A 128 -9.45 8.55 -0.99
CA PHE A 128 -10.23 8.14 -2.16
C PHE A 128 -10.95 6.81 -1.94
N CYS A 129 -10.34 5.87 -1.21
CA CYS A 129 -10.98 4.63 -0.79
C CYS A 129 -12.24 4.90 0.07
N PHE A 130 -12.12 5.74 1.10
CA PHE A 130 -13.27 6.18 1.91
C PHE A 130 -14.34 6.86 1.05
N GLY A 131 -13.96 7.80 0.19
CA GLY A 131 -14.87 8.49 -0.73
C GLY A 131 -15.62 7.52 -1.64
N ALA A 132 -14.93 6.52 -2.19
CA ALA A 132 -15.55 5.48 -3.01
C ALA A 132 -16.63 4.71 -2.24
N LEU A 133 -16.33 4.29 -1.01
CA LEU A 133 -17.30 3.60 -0.14
C LEU A 133 -18.53 4.46 0.14
N ARG A 134 -18.33 5.76 0.38
CA ARG A 134 -19.45 6.69 0.57
C ARG A 134 -20.32 6.82 -0.68
N HIS A 135 -19.73 6.91 -1.86
CA HIS A 135 -20.47 6.89 -3.12
C HIS A 135 -21.22 5.56 -3.34
N LEU A 136 -20.69 4.44 -2.88
CA LEU A 136 -21.37 3.14 -2.94
C LEU A 136 -22.52 3.00 -1.92
N GLY A 137 -22.74 3.98 -1.05
CA GLY A 137 -23.82 3.99 -0.07
C GLY A 137 -23.46 3.34 1.27
N VAL A 138 -22.20 2.98 1.48
CA VAL A 138 -21.72 2.44 2.77
C VAL A 138 -21.76 3.55 3.82
N SER A 139 -22.23 3.25 5.04
CA SER A 139 -22.33 4.22 6.14
C SER A 139 -20.96 4.81 6.52
N ASN A 140 -20.94 5.98 7.18
CA ASN A 140 -19.68 6.61 7.59
C ASN A 140 -18.85 5.70 8.50
N ILE A 141 -19.49 5.01 9.44
CA ILE A 141 -18.82 4.13 10.41
C ILE A 141 -18.24 2.91 9.70
N ALA A 142 -19.00 2.25 8.83
CA ALA A 142 -18.52 1.08 8.09
C ALA A 142 -17.44 1.46 7.07
N SER A 143 -17.59 2.61 6.38
CA SER A 143 -16.56 3.16 5.50
C SER A 143 -15.27 3.46 6.28
N GLY A 144 -15.36 4.07 7.46
CA GLY A 144 -14.21 4.30 8.33
C GLY A 144 -13.53 3.00 8.76
N LYS A 145 -14.30 1.99 9.20
CA LYS A 145 -13.76 0.68 9.57
C LYS A 145 -13.11 -0.05 8.39
N ALA A 146 -13.74 -0.03 7.22
CA ALA A 146 -13.18 -0.63 6.01
C ALA A 146 -11.89 0.09 5.58
N THR A 147 -11.82 1.42 5.71
CA THR A 147 -10.61 2.18 5.43
C THR A 147 -9.50 1.85 6.44
N VAL A 148 -9.83 1.69 7.73
CA VAL A 148 -8.87 1.21 8.76
C VAL A 148 -8.43 -0.21 8.44
N ALA A 149 -9.34 -1.08 8.02
CA ALA A 149 -9.03 -2.45 7.63
C ALA A 149 -8.03 -2.50 6.47
N VAL A 150 -8.26 -1.71 5.42
CA VAL A 150 -7.32 -1.59 4.30
C VAL A 150 -5.99 -1.00 4.77
N GLY A 151 -6.02 0.14 5.45
CA GLY A 151 -4.83 0.92 5.80
C GLY A 151 -3.95 0.26 6.86
N LEU A 152 -4.53 -0.40 7.86
CA LEU A 152 -3.80 -0.96 9.01
C LEU A 152 -3.99 -2.47 9.19
N GLY A 153 -4.99 -3.08 8.55
CA GLY A 153 -5.28 -4.52 8.67
C GLY A 153 -4.79 -5.36 7.48
N THR A 154 -4.08 -4.75 6.51
CA THR A 154 -3.56 -5.44 5.34
C THR A 154 -2.10 -5.07 5.06
N LEU A 155 -1.53 -5.65 4.02
CA LEU A 155 -0.18 -5.35 3.52
C LEU A 155 0.09 -3.86 3.29
N PHE A 156 -0.97 -3.05 3.12
CA PHE A 156 -0.88 -1.62 2.85
C PHE A 156 -0.02 -0.87 3.87
N TRP A 157 -0.17 -1.16 5.18
CA TRP A 157 0.59 -0.48 6.24
C TRP A 157 2.09 -0.62 6.07
N HIS A 158 2.56 -1.83 5.77
CA HIS A 158 3.98 -2.10 5.60
C HIS A 158 4.60 -1.20 4.54
N TYR A 159 3.93 -1.04 3.39
CA TYR A 159 4.43 -0.26 2.27
C TYR A 159 4.16 1.24 2.39
N ALA A 160 3.22 1.67 3.25
CA ALA A 160 2.91 3.08 3.49
C ALA A 160 4.05 3.90 4.11
N ARG A 161 5.05 3.24 4.69
CA ARG A 161 6.19 3.83 5.38
C ARG A 161 7.52 3.65 4.65
N MET A 162 7.50 3.01 3.50
CA MET A 162 8.69 2.70 2.71
C MET A 162 8.73 3.54 1.43
N GLY A 163 9.90 3.78 0.88
CA GLY A 163 10.06 4.49 -0.40
C GLY A 163 9.70 3.66 -1.64
N GLN A 164 8.89 2.60 -1.48
CA GLN A 164 8.49 1.69 -2.55
C GLN A 164 7.20 2.13 -3.25
N GLU A 165 6.92 1.55 -4.42
CA GLU A 165 5.87 1.98 -5.33
C GLU A 165 4.47 1.43 -5.03
N GLU A 166 4.35 0.44 -4.13
CA GLU A 166 3.11 -0.30 -3.89
C GLU A 166 1.94 0.62 -3.53
N ASN A 167 2.19 1.61 -2.67
CA ASN A 167 1.14 2.53 -2.25
C ASN A 167 0.81 3.62 -3.28
N LEU A 168 1.73 3.91 -4.18
CA LEU A 168 1.43 4.78 -5.32
C LEU A 168 0.56 4.05 -6.36
N VAL A 169 0.81 2.75 -6.60
CA VAL A 169 -0.10 1.90 -7.39
C VAL A 169 -1.47 1.79 -6.71
N ALA A 170 -1.49 1.61 -5.38
CA ALA A 170 -2.73 1.57 -4.59
C ALA A 170 -3.50 2.90 -4.66
N LEU A 171 -2.81 4.05 -4.71
CA LEU A 171 -3.44 5.35 -4.98
C LEU A 171 -4.10 5.36 -6.35
N GLY A 172 -3.44 4.84 -7.38
CA GLY A 172 -4.04 4.69 -8.71
C GLY A 172 -5.31 3.84 -8.68
N PHE A 173 -5.29 2.70 -8.01
CA PHE A 173 -6.47 1.83 -7.85
C PHE A 173 -7.58 2.49 -7.01
N SER A 174 -7.22 3.28 -6.00
CA SER A 174 -8.20 4.05 -5.20
C SER A 174 -8.89 5.14 -6.02
N LEU A 175 -8.14 5.87 -6.83
CA LEU A 175 -8.65 6.87 -7.78
C LEU A 175 -9.60 6.24 -8.78
N TRP A 176 -9.24 5.07 -9.33
CA TRP A 176 -10.10 4.32 -10.23
C TRP A 176 -11.38 3.88 -9.54
N LEU A 177 -11.28 3.28 -8.34
CA LEU A 177 -12.42 2.84 -7.55
C LEU A 177 -13.36 4.00 -7.21
N TYR A 178 -12.81 5.14 -6.82
CA TYR A 178 -13.55 6.38 -6.57
C TYR A 178 -14.27 6.87 -7.84
N GLY A 179 -13.56 6.91 -8.96
CA GLY A 179 -14.12 7.33 -10.24
C GLY A 179 -15.28 6.44 -10.69
N VAL A 180 -15.10 5.12 -10.66
CA VAL A 180 -16.14 4.16 -11.04
C VAL A 180 -17.33 4.22 -10.06
N SER A 181 -17.08 4.40 -8.76
CA SER A 181 -18.17 4.53 -7.77
C SER A 181 -19.05 5.77 -8.01
N ARG A 182 -18.46 6.88 -8.45
CA ARG A 182 -19.19 8.08 -8.92
C ARG A 182 -19.99 7.78 -10.19
N TYR A 183 -19.37 7.14 -11.16
CA TYR A 183 -20.03 6.79 -12.43
C TYR A 183 -21.25 5.87 -12.22
N LEU A 184 -21.17 4.93 -11.28
CA LEU A 184 -22.31 4.09 -10.88
C LEU A 184 -23.48 4.91 -10.29
N LYS A 185 -23.21 6.11 -9.78
CA LYS A 185 -24.21 7.08 -9.31
C LYS A 185 -24.62 8.10 -10.39
N LYS A 186 -24.38 7.78 -11.67
CA LYS A 186 -24.71 8.64 -12.83
C LYS A 186 -23.89 9.94 -12.91
N ASP A 187 -22.77 10.05 -12.20
CA ASP A 187 -21.84 11.15 -12.33
C ASP A 187 -20.75 10.80 -13.35
N GLU A 188 -20.93 11.27 -14.57
CA GLU A 188 -20.03 11.01 -15.70
C GLU A 188 -18.58 11.47 -15.42
N TRP A 189 -18.41 12.53 -14.60
CA TRP A 189 -17.09 13.01 -14.19
C TRP A 189 -16.30 12.01 -13.36
N GLY A 190 -16.91 10.90 -12.98
CA GLY A 190 -16.19 9.74 -12.45
C GLY A 190 -15.19 9.12 -13.44
N LEU A 191 -15.45 9.16 -14.76
CA LEU A 191 -14.59 8.54 -15.77
C LEU A 191 -13.18 9.15 -15.86
N PRO A 192 -12.97 10.47 -15.89
CA PRO A 192 -11.64 11.06 -15.80
C PRO A 192 -10.86 10.68 -14.56
N TRP A 193 -11.53 10.54 -13.39
CA TRP A 193 -10.88 10.03 -12.18
C TRP A 193 -10.44 8.58 -12.32
N ALA A 194 -11.28 7.74 -12.93
CA ALA A 194 -10.91 6.35 -13.21
C ALA A 194 -9.73 6.26 -14.21
N ALA A 195 -9.74 7.07 -15.27
CA ALA A 195 -8.64 7.18 -16.22
C ALA A 195 -7.35 7.64 -15.53
N LEU A 196 -7.41 8.71 -14.72
CA LEU A 196 -6.26 9.20 -13.94
C LEU A 196 -5.71 8.10 -13.02
N GLY A 197 -6.58 7.32 -12.38
CA GLY A 197 -6.17 6.19 -11.55
C GLY A 197 -5.37 5.14 -12.34
N GLY A 198 -5.85 4.79 -13.54
CA GLY A 198 -5.13 3.90 -14.45
C GLY A 198 -3.77 4.47 -14.88
N CYS A 199 -3.74 5.77 -15.21
CA CYS A 199 -2.51 6.49 -15.56
C CYS A 199 -1.47 6.47 -14.44
N VAL A 200 -1.88 6.75 -13.20
CA VAL A 200 -1.01 6.70 -12.02
C VAL A 200 -0.44 5.28 -11.83
N ALA A 201 -1.27 4.25 -11.93
CA ALA A 201 -0.84 2.88 -11.72
C ALA A 201 0.18 2.42 -12.79
N ILE A 202 -0.09 2.66 -14.08
CA ILE A 202 0.80 2.21 -15.18
C ILE A 202 2.10 3.02 -15.22
N ALA A 203 2.05 4.33 -14.95
CA ALA A 203 3.24 5.16 -14.89
C ALA A 203 4.14 4.84 -13.70
N THR A 204 3.58 4.20 -12.66
CA THR A 204 4.33 3.71 -11.51
C THR A 204 4.94 2.34 -11.78
N ARG A 205 4.17 1.40 -12.34
CA ARG A 205 4.58 0.00 -12.50
C ARG A 205 3.97 -0.64 -13.74
N TRP A 206 4.81 -1.14 -14.65
CA TRP A 206 4.37 -1.89 -15.83
C TRP A 206 3.58 -3.15 -15.48
N ALA A 207 3.95 -3.83 -14.41
CA ALA A 207 3.24 -5.02 -13.92
C ALA A 207 1.81 -4.73 -13.40
N ALA A 208 1.35 -3.47 -13.38
CA ALA A 208 -0.05 -3.14 -13.15
C ALA A 208 -0.94 -3.39 -14.39
N ALA A 209 -0.36 -3.56 -15.57
CA ALA A 209 -1.10 -3.73 -16.84
C ALA A 209 -2.17 -4.84 -16.80
N PRO A 210 -1.90 -6.07 -16.28
CA PRO A 210 -2.94 -7.10 -16.17
C PRO A 210 -4.15 -6.66 -15.35
N SER A 211 -3.93 -5.97 -14.23
CA SER A 211 -5.01 -5.38 -13.41
C SER A 211 -5.79 -4.34 -14.19
N LEU A 212 -5.09 -3.45 -14.88
CA LEU A 212 -5.69 -2.33 -15.62
C LEU A 212 -6.53 -2.81 -16.81
N LEU A 213 -6.16 -3.90 -17.47
CA LEU A 213 -6.98 -4.50 -18.53
C LEU A 213 -8.33 -4.97 -17.98
N VAL A 214 -8.36 -5.66 -16.86
CA VAL A 214 -9.61 -6.09 -16.21
C VAL A 214 -10.44 -4.89 -15.73
N MET A 215 -9.79 -3.89 -15.15
CA MET A 215 -10.43 -2.65 -14.68
C MET A 215 -11.02 -1.83 -15.83
N ALA A 216 -10.30 -1.72 -16.96
CA ALA A 216 -10.78 -1.05 -18.16
C ALA A 216 -11.96 -1.79 -18.78
N ALA A 217 -11.88 -3.13 -18.88
CA ALA A 217 -12.98 -3.95 -19.39
C ALA A 217 -14.27 -3.75 -18.57
N LEU A 218 -14.19 -3.73 -17.23
CA LEU A 218 -15.35 -3.41 -16.40
C LEU A 218 -15.85 -1.99 -16.65
N THR A 219 -14.96 -1.00 -16.75
CA THR A 219 -15.36 0.40 -17.00
C THR A 219 -16.13 0.51 -18.31
N VAL A 220 -15.64 -0.12 -19.40
CA VAL A 220 -16.33 -0.17 -20.70
C VAL A 220 -17.68 -0.90 -20.58
N ALA A 221 -17.74 -2.05 -19.90
CA ALA A 221 -18.99 -2.79 -19.70
C ALA A 221 -20.04 -1.95 -18.95
N LEU A 222 -19.62 -1.18 -17.97
CA LEU A 222 -20.51 -0.23 -17.25
C LEU A 222 -20.96 0.92 -18.15
N MET A 223 -20.10 1.43 -19.05
CA MET A 223 -20.48 2.46 -20.02
C MET A 223 -21.51 1.94 -21.03
N VAL A 224 -21.32 0.74 -21.54
CA VAL A 224 -22.29 0.09 -22.44
C VAL A 224 -23.64 -0.11 -21.75
N ARG A 225 -23.62 -0.57 -20.49
CA ARG A 225 -24.85 -0.84 -19.72
C ARG A 225 -25.59 0.41 -19.29
N ASN A 226 -24.89 1.44 -18.86
CA ASN A 226 -25.47 2.65 -18.23
C ASN A 226 -25.65 3.83 -19.21
N GLY A 227 -25.24 3.66 -20.47
CA GLY A 227 -25.14 4.71 -21.50
C GLY A 227 -23.75 5.35 -21.51
N TRP A 228 -23.35 5.83 -22.68
CA TRP A 228 -22.08 6.50 -22.89
C TRP A 228 -22.08 7.89 -22.26
N ALA A 229 -20.94 8.28 -21.69
CA ALA A 229 -20.74 9.63 -21.20
C ALA A 229 -20.67 10.64 -22.35
N ARG A 230 -20.87 11.93 -22.03
CA ARG A 230 -20.75 13.01 -23.00
C ARG A 230 -19.36 13.01 -23.66
N ALA A 231 -19.31 13.37 -24.95
CA ALA A 231 -18.10 13.35 -25.76
C ALA A 231 -16.92 14.07 -25.11
N LYS A 232 -17.16 15.22 -24.44
CA LYS A 232 -16.09 15.96 -23.72
C LYS A 232 -15.47 15.19 -22.57
N VAL A 233 -16.26 14.40 -21.84
CA VAL A 233 -15.78 13.58 -20.70
C VAL A 233 -14.97 12.40 -21.22
N LEU A 234 -15.45 11.77 -22.30
CA LEU A 234 -14.71 10.70 -22.98
C LEU A 234 -13.40 11.21 -23.58
N ALA A 235 -13.44 12.37 -24.26
CA ALA A 235 -12.24 12.99 -24.83
C ALA A 235 -11.19 13.31 -23.77
N LEU A 236 -11.59 13.86 -22.62
CA LEU A 236 -10.67 14.10 -21.50
C LEU A 236 -10.07 12.80 -20.95
N SER A 237 -10.90 11.78 -20.74
CA SER A 237 -10.42 10.47 -20.26
C SER A 237 -9.45 9.82 -21.25
N ALA A 238 -9.78 9.87 -22.54
CA ALA A 238 -8.92 9.35 -23.61
C ALA A 238 -7.61 10.15 -23.71
N ALA A 239 -7.67 11.49 -23.61
CA ALA A 239 -6.46 12.34 -23.63
C ALA A 239 -5.53 12.04 -22.45
N LEU A 240 -6.04 11.83 -21.23
CA LEU A 240 -5.25 11.40 -20.07
C LEU A 240 -4.54 10.07 -20.34
N CYS A 241 -5.26 9.08 -20.83
CA CYS A 241 -4.68 7.77 -21.16
C CYS A 241 -3.66 7.85 -22.29
N ALA A 242 -4.01 8.51 -23.39
CA ALA A 242 -3.13 8.64 -24.56
C ALA A 242 -1.86 9.45 -24.22
N GLY A 243 -2.00 10.56 -23.47
CA GLY A 243 -0.86 11.36 -23.01
C GLY A 243 0.06 10.57 -22.09
N THR A 244 -0.49 9.79 -21.15
CA THR A 244 0.30 8.94 -20.26
C THR A 244 1.03 7.83 -21.03
N VAL A 245 0.32 7.09 -21.87
CA VAL A 245 0.92 6.00 -22.68
C VAL A 245 1.96 6.58 -23.64
N GLY A 246 1.64 7.67 -24.37
CA GLY A 246 2.58 8.34 -25.25
C GLY A 246 3.83 8.85 -24.53
N GLY A 247 3.66 9.45 -23.36
CA GLY A 247 4.77 9.89 -22.52
C GLY A 247 5.66 8.73 -22.05
N LEU A 248 5.06 7.59 -21.67
CA LEU A 248 5.81 6.39 -21.26
C LEU A 248 6.55 5.75 -22.44
N LEU A 249 5.92 5.65 -23.60
CA LEU A 249 6.55 5.14 -24.82
C LEU A 249 7.72 6.04 -25.27
N GLY A 250 7.53 7.37 -25.21
CA GLY A 250 8.59 8.34 -25.48
C GLY A 250 9.74 8.24 -24.49
N TYR A 251 9.45 8.08 -23.21
CA TYR A 251 10.47 7.89 -22.18
C TYR A 251 11.24 6.57 -22.32
N ASN A 252 10.56 5.50 -22.76
CA ASN A 252 11.23 4.24 -23.09
C ASN A 252 12.15 4.38 -24.31
N ALA A 253 11.66 5.00 -25.38
CA ALA A 253 12.46 5.28 -26.57
C ALA A 253 13.72 6.10 -26.24
N TYR A 254 13.57 7.12 -25.38
CA TYR A 254 14.70 7.91 -24.88
C TYR A 254 15.72 7.07 -24.10
N ARG A 255 15.25 6.20 -23.18
CA ARG A 255 16.14 5.39 -22.32
C ARG A 255 16.78 4.22 -23.07
N PHE A 256 15.98 3.49 -23.87
CA PHE A 256 16.34 2.17 -24.37
C PHE A 256 16.38 2.10 -25.91
N GLY A 257 16.12 3.22 -26.59
CA GLY A 257 16.15 3.29 -28.06
C GLY A 257 14.90 2.75 -28.76
N HIS A 258 13.96 2.14 -28.02
CA HIS A 258 12.73 1.60 -28.59
C HIS A 258 11.53 1.85 -27.67
N PRO A 259 10.36 2.32 -28.18
CA PRO A 259 9.23 2.71 -27.33
C PRO A 259 8.61 1.55 -26.53
N LEU A 260 8.65 0.33 -27.04
CA LEU A 260 8.11 -0.84 -26.34
C LEU A 260 9.13 -1.54 -25.42
N GLU A 261 10.40 -1.16 -25.44
CA GLU A 261 11.40 -1.69 -24.52
C GLU A 261 11.27 -1.01 -23.14
N THR A 262 10.95 -1.78 -22.13
CA THR A 262 10.78 -1.29 -20.76
C THR A 262 12.07 -1.36 -19.94
N GLY A 263 13.12 -1.96 -20.51
CA GLY A 263 14.38 -2.27 -19.84
C GLY A 263 14.39 -3.64 -19.14
N TYR A 264 13.24 -4.24 -18.92
CA TYR A 264 13.18 -5.62 -18.38
C TYR A 264 13.76 -6.62 -19.37
N GLY A 265 13.43 -6.51 -20.68
CA GLY A 265 13.98 -7.39 -21.71
C GLY A 265 15.50 -7.36 -21.72
N LEU A 266 16.09 -6.16 -21.77
CA LEU A 266 17.53 -5.97 -21.73
C LEU A 266 18.17 -6.50 -20.44
N TYR A 267 17.56 -6.29 -19.29
CA TYR A 267 18.06 -6.78 -18.00
C TYR A 267 18.08 -8.31 -17.93
N PHE A 268 16.98 -8.96 -18.33
CA PHE A 268 16.87 -10.43 -18.30
C PHE A 268 17.82 -11.08 -19.30
N GLN A 269 18.01 -10.46 -20.48
CA GLN A 269 18.97 -10.90 -21.48
C GLN A 269 20.42 -10.78 -20.98
N ASP A 270 20.78 -9.64 -20.37
CA ASP A 270 22.13 -9.41 -19.79
C ASP A 270 22.44 -10.44 -18.69
N LYS A 271 21.45 -10.85 -17.92
CA LYS A 271 21.59 -11.83 -16.82
C LYS A 271 21.38 -13.28 -17.26
N GLN A 272 21.05 -13.52 -18.52
CA GLN A 272 20.71 -14.86 -19.05
C GLN A 272 19.61 -15.56 -18.23
N LEU A 273 18.62 -14.80 -17.75
CA LEU A 273 17.50 -15.29 -16.96
C LEU A 273 16.25 -15.41 -17.81
N ALA A 274 15.44 -16.44 -17.57
CA ALA A 274 14.12 -16.53 -18.13
C ALA A 274 13.18 -15.53 -17.42
N PHE A 275 12.41 -14.75 -18.19
CA PHE A 275 11.42 -13.84 -17.63
C PHE A 275 10.24 -14.60 -17.01
N PHE A 276 9.76 -15.64 -17.70
CA PHE A 276 8.71 -16.54 -17.22
C PHE A 276 9.24 -17.96 -17.03
N VAL A 277 8.78 -18.63 -15.96
CA VAL A 277 9.10 -20.02 -15.59
C VAL A 277 7.78 -20.75 -15.33
N PRO A 278 7.04 -21.11 -16.41
CA PRO A 278 5.67 -21.65 -16.29
C PRO A 278 5.60 -23.01 -15.61
N GLU A 279 6.70 -23.78 -15.57
CA GLU A 279 6.76 -25.12 -14.97
C GLU A 279 6.43 -25.13 -13.47
N ARG A 280 6.61 -23.98 -12.80
CA ARG A 280 6.38 -23.83 -11.35
C ARG A 280 5.11 -23.06 -11.01
N TRP A 281 4.31 -22.69 -12.01
CA TRP A 281 3.20 -21.76 -11.81
C TRP A 281 2.19 -22.23 -10.74
N ALA A 282 1.87 -23.52 -10.68
CA ALA A 282 0.87 -24.04 -9.75
C ALA A 282 1.34 -23.96 -8.29
N ASP A 283 2.59 -24.35 -8.00
CA ASP A 283 3.17 -24.22 -6.65
C ASP A 283 3.32 -22.76 -6.25
N GLN A 284 3.79 -21.91 -7.17
CA GLN A 284 3.96 -20.49 -6.92
C GLN A 284 2.62 -19.76 -6.75
N ALA A 285 1.58 -20.14 -7.50
CA ALA A 285 0.22 -19.62 -7.33
C ALA A 285 -0.36 -19.99 -5.96
N ALA A 286 -0.24 -21.25 -5.56
CA ALA A 286 -0.64 -21.69 -4.23
C ALA A 286 0.17 -20.96 -3.13
N ALA A 287 1.48 -20.81 -3.35
CA ALA A 287 2.35 -20.10 -2.43
C ALA A 287 1.97 -18.61 -2.29
N LEU A 288 1.63 -17.92 -3.39
CA LEU A 288 1.15 -16.52 -3.36
C LEU A 288 -0.18 -16.36 -2.61
N LEU A 289 -1.02 -17.38 -2.57
CA LEU A 289 -2.31 -17.30 -1.89
C LEU A 289 -2.22 -17.66 -0.40
N VAL A 290 -1.54 -18.78 -0.06
CA VAL A 290 -1.69 -19.37 1.28
C VAL A 290 -0.39 -19.85 1.94
N SER A 291 0.79 -19.69 1.32
CA SER A 291 2.03 -20.17 1.95
C SER A 291 2.46 -19.29 3.13
N PRO A 292 3.17 -19.85 4.12
CA PRO A 292 3.81 -19.05 5.17
C PRO A 292 4.79 -18.01 4.63
N TYR A 293 5.41 -18.28 3.48
CA TYR A 293 6.41 -17.40 2.89
C TYR A 293 5.81 -16.13 2.27
N ARG A 294 4.77 -16.29 1.41
CA ARG A 294 4.20 -15.19 0.62
C ARG A 294 2.67 -15.24 0.49
N GLY A 295 1.96 -15.93 1.38
CA GLY A 295 0.52 -16.13 1.26
C GLY A 295 -0.30 -14.87 1.49
N PHE A 296 -0.96 -14.35 0.47
CA PHE A 296 -1.79 -13.14 0.51
C PHE A 296 -2.81 -13.17 1.65
N PHE A 297 -3.47 -14.29 1.87
CA PHE A 297 -4.48 -14.44 2.92
C PHE A 297 -3.89 -14.65 4.31
N LEU A 298 -2.70 -15.23 4.44
CA LEU A 298 -2.00 -15.33 5.71
C LEU A 298 -1.48 -13.98 6.20
N TYR A 299 -0.96 -13.18 5.26
CA TYR A 299 -0.46 -11.85 5.55
C TYR A 299 -1.56 -10.77 5.58
N SER A 300 -2.79 -11.10 5.17
CA SER A 300 -3.97 -10.24 5.26
C SER A 300 -5.18 -11.07 5.70
N PRO A 301 -5.20 -11.58 6.96
CA PRO A 301 -6.19 -12.56 7.43
C PRO A 301 -7.63 -12.04 7.37
N LEU A 302 -7.81 -10.73 7.47
CA LEU A 302 -9.14 -10.12 7.32
C LEU A 302 -9.71 -10.30 5.90
N LEU A 303 -8.84 -10.32 4.87
CA LEU A 303 -9.30 -10.58 3.49
C LEU A 303 -9.75 -12.03 3.32
N ALA A 304 -9.08 -13.00 3.97
CA ALA A 304 -9.58 -14.36 4.03
C ALA A 304 -10.95 -14.43 4.73
N ALA A 305 -11.09 -13.78 5.88
CA ALA A 305 -12.33 -13.77 6.65
C ALA A 305 -13.50 -13.14 5.87
N VAL A 306 -13.26 -12.01 5.16
CA VAL A 306 -14.31 -11.37 4.35
C VAL A 306 -14.71 -12.23 3.15
N LEU A 307 -13.77 -12.95 2.52
CA LEU A 307 -14.10 -13.87 1.43
C LEU A 307 -14.92 -15.06 1.90
N VAL A 308 -14.52 -15.69 3.00
CA VAL A 308 -15.31 -16.79 3.60
C VAL A 308 -16.72 -16.32 3.94
N TRP A 309 -16.85 -15.16 4.58
CA TRP A 309 -18.16 -14.56 4.85
C TRP A 309 -18.96 -14.30 3.57
N ALA A 310 -18.32 -13.73 2.54
CA ALA A 310 -18.97 -13.40 1.27
C ALA A 310 -19.53 -14.63 0.56
N PHE A 311 -18.76 -15.72 0.50
CA PHE A 311 -19.18 -16.94 -0.20
C PHE A 311 -20.18 -17.77 0.61
N VAL A 312 -20.02 -17.87 1.95
CA VAL A 312 -20.82 -18.76 2.80
C VAL A 312 -22.12 -18.09 3.27
N ARG A 313 -22.06 -16.82 3.67
CA ARG A 313 -23.16 -16.15 4.38
C ARG A 313 -23.80 -14.97 3.63
N ALA A 314 -23.09 -14.38 2.70
CA ALA A 314 -23.49 -13.13 2.08
C ALA A 314 -23.49 -13.15 0.55
N ARG A 315 -23.51 -14.35 -0.05
CA ARG A 315 -23.38 -14.53 -1.51
C ARG A 315 -24.35 -13.63 -2.31
N ALA A 316 -25.63 -13.59 -1.91
CA ALA A 316 -26.62 -12.77 -2.60
C ALA A 316 -26.35 -11.27 -2.48
N VAL A 317 -25.81 -10.82 -1.34
CA VAL A 317 -25.51 -9.41 -1.09
C VAL A 317 -24.23 -8.98 -1.79
N VAL A 318 -23.19 -9.80 -1.73
CA VAL A 318 -21.85 -9.45 -2.25
C VAL A 318 -21.81 -9.56 -3.76
N PHE A 319 -22.47 -10.60 -4.35
CA PHE A 319 -22.37 -10.90 -5.78
C PHE A 319 -23.62 -10.59 -6.60
N ARG A 320 -24.74 -10.16 -5.96
CA ARG A 320 -25.96 -9.71 -6.64
C ARG A 320 -26.39 -8.30 -6.28
N GLY A 321 -25.78 -7.67 -5.27
CA GLY A 321 -26.04 -6.30 -4.84
C GLY A 321 -25.42 -5.22 -5.76
N PRO A 322 -25.65 -3.93 -5.45
CA PRO A 322 -25.16 -2.81 -6.27
C PRO A 322 -23.62 -2.76 -6.39
N THR A 323 -22.88 -3.31 -5.44
CA THR A 323 -21.41 -3.39 -5.44
C THR A 323 -20.87 -4.64 -6.15
N ALA A 324 -21.75 -5.55 -6.59
CA ALA A 324 -21.38 -6.84 -7.18
C ALA A 324 -20.31 -6.74 -8.30
N PRO A 325 -20.42 -5.81 -9.28
CA PRO A 325 -19.41 -5.69 -10.32
C PRO A 325 -18.01 -5.40 -9.79
N LEU A 326 -17.90 -4.57 -8.73
CA LEU A 326 -16.63 -4.24 -8.09
C LEU A 326 -16.08 -5.40 -7.26
N ASN A 327 -16.96 -6.15 -6.60
CA ASN A 327 -16.58 -7.31 -5.81
C ASN A 327 -16.07 -8.46 -6.71
N VAL A 328 -16.75 -8.71 -7.83
CA VAL A 328 -16.30 -9.67 -8.85
C VAL A 328 -14.97 -9.22 -9.46
N LEU A 329 -14.84 -7.93 -9.80
CA LEU A 329 -13.59 -7.38 -10.32
C LEU A 329 -12.42 -7.62 -9.35
N ALA A 330 -12.58 -7.39 -8.05
CA ALA A 330 -11.51 -7.60 -7.07
C ALA A 330 -10.97 -9.05 -7.13
N LEU A 331 -11.86 -10.03 -7.28
CA LEU A 331 -11.49 -11.44 -7.43
C LEU A 331 -10.83 -11.72 -8.78
N LEU A 332 -11.36 -11.17 -9.87
CA LEU A 332 -10.76 -11.34 -11.20
C LEU A 332 -9.37 -10.71 -11.27
N VAL A 333 -9.20 -9.50 -10.73
CA VAL A 333 -7.89 -8.85 -10.66
C VAL A 333 -6.90 -9.65 -9.82
N LEU A 334 -7.34 -10.19 -8.67
CA LEU A 334 -6.51 -11.09 -7.87
C LEU A 334 -6.11 -12.33 -8.68
N ALA A 335 -7.07 -13.02 -9.32
CA ALA A 335 -6.82 -14.22 -10.10
C ALA A 335 -5.84 -13.98 -11.26
N VAL A 336 -6.05 -12.91 -12.05
CA VAL A 336 -5.17 -12.55 -13.17
C VAL A 336 -3.75 -12.23 -12.68
N ASN A 337 -3.61 -11.49 -11.56
CA ASN A 337 -2.29 -11.20 -11.01
C ASN A 337 -1.61 -12.44 -10.43
N VAL A 338 -2.35 -13.34 -9.78
CA VAL A 338 -1.78 -14.59 -9.28
C VAL A 338 -1.26 -15.43 -10.45
N VAL A 339 -2.04 -15.60 -11.54
CA VAL A 339 -1.59 -16.32 -12.74
C VAL A 339 -0.36 -15.66 -13.37
N PHE A 340 -0.37 -14.34 -13.54
CA PHE A 340 0.75 -13.61 -14.12
C PHE A 340 2.02 -13.73 -13.28
N LEU A 341 1.91 -13.44 -11.98
CA LEU A 341 3.06 -13.43 -11.06
C LEU A 341 3.60 -14.83 -10.79
N SER A 342 2.75 -15.84 -10.72
CA SER A 342 3.19 -17.22 -10.49
C SER A 342 4.04 -17.79 -11.63
N SER A 343 3.97 -17.20 -12.81
CA SER A 343 4.84 -17.55 -13.94
C SER A 343 6.14 -16.73 -13.97
N TYR A 344 6.23 -15.65 -13.18
CA TYR A 344 7.35 -14.72 -13.21
C TYR A 344 8.53 -15.22 -12.37
N SER A 345 9.77 -15.09 -12.88
CA SER A 345 10.98 -15.57 -12.19
C SER A 345 11.17 -15.00 -10.78
N PHE A 346 10.84 -13.72 -10.58
CA PHE A 346 10.89 -13.04 -9.29
C PHE A 346 9.52 -12.93 -8.62
N TRP A 347 8.72 -13.99 -8.72
CA TRP A 347 7.34 -14.07 -8.24
C TRP A 347 7.14 -13.65 -6.77
N ASP A 348 8.15 -13.89 -5.94
CA ASP A 348 8.12 -13.60 -4.50
C ASP A 348 8.31 -12.12 -4.16
N GLY A 349 8.72 -11.31 -5.15
CA GLY A 349 8.94 -9.87 -4.97
C GLY A 349 10.16 -9.51 -4.13
N GLY A 350 11.04 -10.48 -3.80
CA GLY A 350 12.26 -10.25 -3.03
C GLY A 350 12.01 -9.80 -1.59
N PHE A 351 12.63 -8.69 -1.18
CA PHE A 351 12.52 -8.17 0.19
C PHE A 351 11.16 -7.50 0.44
N GLY A 352 10.44 -7.92 1.48
CA GLY A 352 9.17 -7.34 1.87
C GLY A 352 8.32 -8.25 2.75
N TRP A 353 7.26 -7.68 3.29
CA TRP A 353 6.26 -8.38 4.09
C TRP A 353 5.18 -8.99 3.19
N GLY A 354 5.08 -10.31 3.16
CA GLY A 354 4.10 -11.04 2.35
C GLY A 354 4.30 -10.89 0.83
N PRO A 355 3.26 -11.10 0.03
CA PRO A 355 3.33 -11.02 -1.42
C PRO A 355 3.29 -9.57 -1.90
N ARG A 356 4.45 -8.95 -1.96
CA ARG A 356 4.65 -7.54 -2.28
C ARG A 356 3.86 -7.08 -3.51
N PHE A 357 3.92 -7.83 -4.59
CA PHE A 357 3.28 -7.45 -5.84
C PHE A 357 1.75 -7.43 -5.78
N LEU A 358 1.14 -8.11 -4.80
CA LEU A 358 -0.30 -8.10 -4.57
C LEU A 358 -0.73 -7.01 -3.56
N ALA A 359 0.22 -6.30 -2.94
CA ALA A 359 -0.10 -5.34 -1.87
C ALA A 359 -1.06 -4.22 -2.30
N ALA A 360 -0.95 -3.70 -3.53
CA ALA A 360 -1.84 -2.67 -4.03
C ALA A 360 -3.28 -3.13 -4.24
N LEU A 361 -3.50 -4.45 -4.47
CA LEU A 361 -4.82 -5.00 -4.75
C LEU A 361 -5.77 -4.95 -3.56
N VAL A 362 -5.24 -4.83 -2.33
CA VAL A 362 -6.06 -4.81 -1.10
C VAL A 362 -7.13 -3.71 -1.11
N ILE A 363 -6.87 -2.60 -1.82
CA ILE A 363 -7.82 -1.51 -2.01
C ILE A 363 -9.11 -1.97 -2.70
N LEU A 364 -9.01 -2.87 -3.67
CA LEU A 364 -10.17 -3.34 -4.44
C LEU A 364 -11.13 -4.19 -3.61
N PHE A 365 -10.69 -4.70 -2.44
CA PHE A 365 -11.55 -5.42 -1.50
C PHE A 365 -12.33 -4.49 -0.55
N ALA A 366 -12.09 -3.18 -0.59
CA ALA A 366 -12.77 -2.22 0.29
C ALA A 366 -14.31 -2.27 0.21
N PRO A 367 -14.97 -2.44 -0.96
CA PRO A 367 -16.42 -2.58 -1.02
C PRO A 367 -16.94 -3.80 -0.24
N MET A 368 -16.28 -4.97 -0.34
CA MET A 368 -16.65 -6.16 0.45
C MET A 368 -16.47 -5.93 1.95
N LEU A 369 -15.36 -5.30 2.35
CA LEU A 369 -15.08 -4.94 3.75
C LEU A 369 -16.15 -3.96 4.28
N GLY A 370 -16.54 -2.96 3.48
CA GLY A 370 -17.61 -2.03 3.84
C GLY A 370 -18.93 -2.75 4.13
N LEU A 371 -19.35 -3.63 3.23
CA LEU A 371 -20.56 -4.45 3.41
C LEU A 371 -20.48 -5.36 4.65
N MET A 372 -19.31 -5.96 4.90
CA MET A 372 -19.09 -6.80 6.07
C MET A 372 -19.25 -5.99 7.36
N PHE A 373 -18.63 -4.80 7.46
CA PHE A 373 -18.72 -3.98 8.66
C PHE A 373 -20.09 -3.37 8.92
N GLU A 374 -20.95 -3.29 7.92
CA GLU A 374 -22.35 -2.91 8.11
C GLU A 374 -23.19 -4.03 8.73
N ARG A 375 -22.85 -5.29 8.42
CA ARG A 375 -23.72 -6.44 8.72
C ARG A 375 -23.22 -7.32 9.84
N VAL A 376 -21.92 -7.25 10.18
CA VAL A 376 -21.29 -8.28 11.01
C VAL A 376 -20.53 -7.67 12.19
N ARG A 377 -20.95 -8.00 13.41
CA ARG A 377 -20.32 -7.50 14.65
C ARG A 377 -18.94 -8.12 14.90
N TRP A 378 -18.73 -9.40 14.57
CA TRP A 378 -17.43 -10.08 14.73
C TRP A 378 -16.32 -9.46 13.84
N GLY A 379 -16.68 -8.70 12.82
CA GLY A 379 -15.72 -7.96 11.99
C GLY A 379 -14.77 -7.06 12.77
N ASN A 380 -15.18 -6.57 13.95
CA ASN A 380 -14.31 -5.76 14.80
C ASN A 380 -13.17 -6.60 15.43
N GLY A 381 -13.45 -7.83 15.87
CA GLY A 381 -12.43 -8.75 16.37
C GLY A 381 -11.46 -9.18 15.27
N ALA A 382 -11.99 -9.49 14.08
CA ALA A 382 -11.17 -9.80 12.91
C ALA A 382 -10.27 -8.61 12.50
N LEU A 383 -10.79 -7.38 12.58
CA LEU A 383 -10.01 -6.17 12.34
C LEU A 383 -8.88 -6.02 13.37
N ALA A 384 -9.16 -6.22 14.65
CA ALA A 384 -8.15 -6.14 15.71
C ALA A 384 -7.02 -7.16 15.49
N LEU A 385 -7.38 -8.41 15.16
CA LEU A 385 -6.40 -9.45 14.82
C LEU A 385 -5.56 -9.07 13.60
N ALA A 386 -6.21 -8.55 12.55
CA ALA A 386 -5.51 -8.13 11.34
C ALA A 386 -4.53 -6.97 11.60
N VAL A 387 -4.94 -5.97 12.38
CA VAL A 387 -4.07 -4.86 12.80
C VAL A 387 -2.88 -5.38 13.64
N ALA A 388 -3.12 -6.30 14.57
CA ALA A 388 -2.05 -6.94 15.35
C ALA A 388 -1.06 -7.70 14.44
N THR A 389 -1.56 -8.42 13.43
CA THR A 389 -0.72 -9.09 12.43
C THR A 389 0.14 -8.08 11.66
N GLN A 390 -0.45 -6.97 11.21
CA GLN A 390 0.29 -5.96 10.47
C GLN A 390 1.27 -5.15 11.34
N LEU A 391 0.99 -5.01 12.63
CA LEU A 391 1.94 -4.37 13.56
C LEU A 391 3.29 -5.09 13.54
N LEU A 392 3.31 -6.41 13.41
CA LEU A 392 4.55 -7.19 13.26
C LEU A 392 5.36 -6.74 12.04
N SER A 393 4.69 -6.33 10.96
CA SER A 393 5.33 -5.92 9.71
C SER A 393 6.18 -4.66 9.83
N VAL A 394 5.91 -3.83 10.83
CA VAL A 394 6.51 -2.50 10.98
C VAL A 394 7.45 -2.38 12.18
N THR A 395 7.67 -3.48 12.91
CA THR A 395 8.56 -3.51 14.08
C THR A 395 10.04 -3.66 13.70
N LEU A 396 10.33 -4.35 12.59
CA LEU A 396 11.67 -4.70 12.14
C LEU A 396 11.87 -4.28 10.68
N PRO A 397 13.14 -4.15 10.19
CA PRO A 397 13.40 -3.93 8.79
C PRO A 397 12.81 -5.03 7.90
N ALA A 398 12.37 -4.67 6.70
CA ALA A 398 11.81 -5.60 5.72
C ALA A 398 12.80 -6.68 5.24
N THR A 399 14.10 -6.42 5.43
CA THR A 399 15.18 -7.30 4.99
C THR A 399 15.59 -8.37 6.00
N THR A 400 15.13 -8.27 7.26
CA THR A 400 15.64 -9.09 8.37
C THR A 400 15.48 -10.59 8.13
N GLU A 401 14.28 -11.05 7.81
CA GLU A 401 14.00 -12.48 7.62
C GLU A 401 14.61 -13.00 6.32
N ASN A 402 14.75 -12.14 5.33
CA ASN A 402 15.31 -12.56 4.06
C ASN A 402 16.82 -12.81 4.19
N HIS A 403 17.52 -12.01 4.97
CA HIS A 403 18.91 -12.29 5.31
C HIS A 403 19.05 -13.61 6.07
N ALA A 404 18.19 -13.88 7.04
CA ALA A 404 18.14 -15.15 7.76
C ALA A 404 17.88 -16.33 6.80
N ARG A 405 16.94 -16.18 5.84
CA ARG A 405 16.64 -17.19 4.85
C ARG A 405 17.82 -17.45 3.90
N VAL A 406 18.42 -16.38 3.35
CA VAL A 406 19.56 -16.50 2.43
C VAL A 406 20.73 -17.20 3.13
N ALA A 407 21.04 -16.84 4.37
CA ALA A 407 22.08 -17.49 5.13
C ALA A 407 21.77 -18.97 5.42
N ALA A 408 20.52 -19.29 5.78
CA ALA A 408 20.09 -20.66 6.03
C ALA A 408 20.25 -21.57 4.78
N VAL A 409 19.93 -21.03 3.61
CA VAL A 409 20.06 -21.74 2.33
C VAL A 409 21.54 -21.86 1.91
N SER A 410 22.32 -20.77 2.01
CA SER A 410 23.71 -20.74 1.57
C SER A 410 24.64 -21.62 2.42
N THR A 411 24.31 -21.83 3.69
CA THR A 411 25.09 -22.70 4.59
C THR A 411 24.61 -24.16 4.58
N GLY A 412 23.55 -24.49 3.84
CA GLY A 412 22.96 -25.83 3.84
C GLY A 412 22.32 -26.25 5.17
N ALA A 413 22.24 -25.32 6.14
CA ALA A 413 21.76 -25.63 7.49
C ALA A 413 20.26 -25.90 7.54
N ARG A 414 19.49 -25.39 6.57
CA ARG A 414 18.04 -25.66 6.42
C ARG A 414 17.61 -25.63 4.96
N THR A 415 16.70 -26.52 4.60
CA THR A 415 15.94 -26.41 3.36
C THR A 415 14.79 -25.43 3.56
N CYS A 416 14.90 -24.24 2.99
CA CYS A 416 13.85 -23.22 3.05
C CYS A 416 13.01 -23.24 1.77
N THR A 417 11.85 -23.85 1.82
CA THR A 417 10.84 -23.81 0.76
C THR A 417 9.81 -22.70 1.03
N SER A 418 8.90 -22.49 0.10
CA SER A 418 7.76 -21.58 0.30
C SER A 418 6.83 -22.02 1.44
N TRP A 419 6.90 -23.30 1.82
CA TRP A 419 6.06 -23.92 2.84
C TRP A 419 6.74 -24.06 4.21
N THR A 420 8.02 -23.71 4.31
CA THR A 420 8.78 -23.81 5.56
C THR A 420 8.51 -22.62 6.47
N CYS A 421 7.77 -22.84 7.56
CA CYS A 421 7.42 -21.80 8.54
C CYS A 421 8.67 -21.18 9.19
N GLY A 422 9.66 -21.99 9.57
CA GLY A 422 10.89 -21.52 10.21
C GLY A 422 11.80 -20.62 9.34
N CYS A 423 11.43 -20.39 8.07
CA CYS A 423 12.10 -19.47 7.16
C CYS A 423 11.19 -18.33 6.69
N SER A 424 10.04 -18.14 7.34
CA SER A 424 8.98 -17.24 6.89
C SER A 424 8.78 -16.09 7.86
N ALA A 425 8.57 -14.88 7.34
CA ALA A 425 8.40 -13.68 8.15
C ALA A 425 7.22 -13.81 9.13
N ILE A 426 6.09 -14.34 8.69
CA ILE A 426 4.89 -14.47 9.53
C ILE A 426 5.13 -15.34 10.77
N CYS A 427 6.03 -16.33 10.67
CA CYS A 427 6.35 -17.23 11.77
C CYS A 427 7.48 -16.71 12.67
N LEU A 428 8.47 -16.04 12.09
CA LEU A 428 9.66 -15.57 12.82
C LEU A 428 9.42 -14.24 13.53
N ARG A 429 8.69 -13.31 12.92
CA ARG A 429 8.52 -11.95 13.45
C ARG A 429 7.88 -11.85 14.82
N PRO A 430 6.93 -12.68 15.26
CA PRO A 430 6.40 -12.55 16.62
C PRO A 430 7.47 -12.59 17.70
N GLY A 431 8.37 -13.58 17.66
CA GLY A 431 9.49 -13.68 18.61
C GLY A 431 10.50 -12.55 18.44
N MET A 432 10.89 -12.27 17.19
CA MET A 432 11.86 -11.21 16.87
C MET A 432 11.36 -9.82 17.26
N SER A 433 10.06 -9.52 17.07
CA SER A 433 9.45 -8.25 17.45
C SER A 433 9.39 -8.08 18.96
N LEU A 434 9.09 -9.14 19.69
CA LEU A 434 9.10 -9.13 21.14
C LEU A 434 10.52 -8.86 21.69
N ASN A 435 11.54 -9.49 21.12
CA ASN A 435 12.93 -9.24 21.46
C ASN A 435 13.34 -7.80 21.15
N ALA A 436 12.97 -7.29 19.98
CA ALA A 436 13.24 -5.90 19.61
C ALA A 436 12.58 -4.90 20.58
N LEU A 437 11.36 -5.15 20.99
CA LEU A 437 10.66 -4.34 22.01
C LEU A 437 11.40 -4.38 23.34
N ARG A 438 11.75 -5.57 23.84
CA ARG A 438 12.52 -5.75 25.07
C ARG A 438 13.85 -5.02 25.03
N ASN A 439 14.59 -5.15 23.94
CA ASN A 439 15.88 -4.49 23.75
C ASN A 439 15.74 -2.96 23.72
N THR A 440 14.69 -2.45 23.06
CA THR A 440 14.39 -1.01 23.03
C THR A 440 14.10 -0.48 24.43
N LEU A 441 13.26 -1.17 25.20
CA LEU A 441 12.91 -0.78 26.57
C LEU A 441 14.10 -0.90 27.53
N ALA A 442 14.92 -1.94 27.39
CA ALA A 442 16.11 -2.15 28.20
C ALA A 442 17.29 -1.24 27.83
N GLY A 443 17.19 -0.47 26.76
CA GLY A 443 18.27 0.41 26.28
C GLY A 443 19.45 -0.32 25.65
N ARG A 444 19.25 -1.52 25.12
CA ARG A 444 20.28 -2.29 24.44
C ARG A 444 20.42 -1.84 22.99
N PRO A 445 21.66 -1.53 22.50
CA PRO A 445 21.83 -1.14 21.11
C PRO A 445 21.55 -2.32 20.17
N GLY A 446 20.85 -2.07 19.05
CA GLY A 446 20.67 -3.06 18.01
C GLY A 446 21.97 -3.25 17.23
N LYS A 447 22.40 -4.51 17.02
CA LYS A 447 23.45 -4.80 16.03
C LYS A 447 22.84 -4.80 14.64
N LEU A 448 23.51 -4.11 13.68
CA LEU A 448 23.27 -4.33 12.27
C LEU A 448 23.83 -5.71 11.91
N ILE A 449 22.99 -6.56 11.34
CA ILE A 449 23.47 -7.79 10.70
C ILE A 449 24.14 -7.33 9.40
N ALA A 450 25.47 -7.40 9.37
CA ALA A 450 26.19 -7.15 8.12
C ALA A 450 25.84 -8.25 7.11
N PRO A 451 25.47 -7.92 5.86
CA PRO A 451 25.07 -8.90 4.86
C PRO A 451 26.17 -9.91 4.47
N ARG A 452 27.41 -9.68 4.92
CA ARG A 452 28.60 -10.46 4.59
C ARG A 452 29.19 -11.26 5.75
N GLU A 453 28.64 -11.14 6.94
CA GLU A 453 29.07 -12.00 8.03
C GLU A 453 28.44 -13.38 7.78
N THR A 454 29.26 -14.38 7.58
CA THR A 454 28.92 -15.80 7.48
C THR A 454 28.47 -16.30 8.85
N LEU A 455 27.36 -15.76 9.34
CA LEU A 455 26.75 -16.22 10.57
C LEU A 455 25.94 -17.48 10.26
N ALA A 456 26.07 -18.50 11.10
CA ALA A 456 25.17 -19.64 11.05
C ALA A 456 23.72 -19.18 11.21
N PRO A 457 22.71 -19.86 10.62
CA PRO A 457 21.29 -19.45 10.68
C PRO A 457 20.78 -19.19 12.10
N ASP A 458 21.23 -19.99 13.05
CA ASP A 458 20.93 -19.83 14.48
C ASP A 458 21.55 -18.55 15.05
N GLN A 459 22.73 -18.16 14.60
CA GLN A 459 23.39 -16.92 15.01
C GLN A 459 22.70 -15.68 14.42
N ILE A 460 22.10 -15.79 13.22
CA ILE A 460 21.30 -14.71 12.63
C ILE A 460 19.99 -14.56 13.39
N LEU A 461 19.36 -15.67 13.79
CA LEU A 461 18.18 -15.65 14.65
C LEU A 461 18.51 -15.12 16.05
N LEU A 462 19.67 -15.49 16.60
CA LEU A 462 20.18 -14.99 17.88
C LEU A 462 20.61 -13.52 17.80
N SER A 463 21.10 -13.04 16.65
CA SER A 463 21.42 -11.62 16.45
C SER A 463 20.17 -10.74 16.48
N SER A 464 18.98 -11.30 16.29
CA SER A 464 17.71 -10.59 16.50
C SER A 464 17.55 -10.14 17.95
N ASP A 465 18.21 -10.78 18.91
CA ASP A 465 18.20 -10.41 20.33
C ASP A 465 18.84 -9.04 20.58
N TYR A 466 19.67 -8.56 19.65
CA TYR A 466 20.31 -7.24 19.70
C TYR A 466 19.60 -6.18 18.87
N GLN A 467 18.55 -6.52 18.15
CA GLN A 467 17.80 -5.55 17.35
C GLN A 467 16.84 -4.75 18.24
N THR A 468 16.63 -3.49 17.86
CA THR A 468 15.64 -2.60 18.45
C THR A 468 14.52 -2.35 17.45
N LEU A 469 13.39 -1.78 17.91
CA LEU A 469 12.30 -1.38 17.03
C LEU A 469 12.82 -0.49 15.89
N ASN A 470 12.36 -0.77 14.68
CA ASN A 470 12.80 -0.09 13.45
C ASN A 470 12.01 1.22 13.19
N TRP A 471 11.67 1.95 14.23
CA TRP A 471 10.98 3.23 14.16
C TRP A 471 11.99 4.37 14.19
N TRP A 472 11.77 5.42 13.40
CA TRP A 472 12.77 6.49 13.24
C TRP A 472 13.24 7.15 14.55
N PRO A 473 12.40 7.39 15.58
CA PRO A 473 12.93 7.96 16.82
C PRO A 473 13.87 6.99 17.52
N VAL A 474 13.54 5.68 17.51
CA VAL A 474 14.39 4.63 18.09
C VAL A 474 15.70 4.51 17.31
N ARG A 475 15.65 4.56 15.97
CA ARG A 475 16.86 4.52 15.12
C ARG A 475 17.76 5.73 15.34
N LEU A 476 17.21 6.94 15.45
CA LEU A 476 17.99 8.16 15.77
C LEU A 476 18.71 8.02 17.11
N SER A 477 18.08 7.38 18.10
CA SER A 477 18.68 7.17 19.42
C SER A 477 19.74 6.05 19.40
N PHE A 478 19.37 4.83 18.99
CA PHE A 478 20.18 3.65 19.21
C PHE A 478 21.21 3.37 18.10
N ARG A 479 20.94 3.83 16.86
CA ARG A 479 21.83 3.57 15.73
C ARG A 479 22.65 4.79 15.32
N MET A 480 22.10 5.98 15.46
CA MET A 480 22.73 7.21 15.00
C MET A 480 23.23 8.09 16.16
N HIS A 481 22.88 7.76 17.41
CA HIS A 481 23.23 8.50 18.63
C HIS A 481 22.88 10.01 18.58
N LEU A 482 21.88 10.37 17.77
CA LEU A 482 21.44 11.77 17.59
C LEU A 482 20.35 12.17 18.58
N MET A 483 19.78 11.23 19.34
CA MET A 483 18.68 11.47 20.26
C MET A 483 18.83 10.63 21.53
N HIS A 484 18.52 11.23 22.68
CA HIS A 484 18.52 10.51 23.96
C HIS A 484 17.37 9.47 24.00
N ARG A 485 17.63 8.27 24.54
CA ARG A 485 16.67 7.14 24.51
C ARG A 485 15.30 7.46 25.11
N PHE A 486 15.26 8.19 26.21
CA PHE A 486 13.98 8.57 26.84
C PHE A 486 13.17 9.54 25.97
N VAL A 487 13.83 10.44 25.25
CA VAL A 487 13.18 11.33 24.27
C VAL A 487 12.62 10.51 23.12
N ALA A 488 13.37 9.54 22.60
CA ALA A 488 12.91 8.65 21.52
C ALA A 488 11.68 7.83 21.92
N LEU A 489 11.68 7.25 23.13
CA LEU A 489 10.56 6.49 23.66
C LEU A 489 9.34 7.38 23.93
N ALA A 490 9.55 8.55 24.55
CA ALA A 490 8.49 9.52 24.81
C ALA A 490 7.85 10.00 23.50
N LEU A 491 8.66 10.33 22.50
CA LEU A 491 8.18 10.75 21.19
C LEU A 491 7.39 9.64 20.49
N SER A 492 7.91 8.41 20.49
CA SER A 492 7.19 7.25 19.93
C SER A 492 5.85 7.03 20.64
N GLY A 493 5.83 7.05 21.98
CA GLY A 493 4.61 6.92 22.77
C GLY A 493 3.60 8.04 22.50
N THR A 494 4.06 9.28 22.41
CA THR A 494 3.22 10.44 22.09
C THR A 494 2.57 10.30 20.71
N LEU A 495 3.32 9.89 19.69
CA LEU A 495 2.78 9.66 18.34
C LEU A 495 1.69 8.59 18.35
N TRP A 496 1.87 7.50 19.09
CA TRP A 496 0.86 6.45 19.21
C TRP A 496 -0.40 6.91 19.97
N VAL A 497 -0.24 7.67 21.06
CA VAL A 497 -1.36 8.23 21.82
C VAL A 497 -2.16 9.21 20.95
N LEU A 498 -1.49 10.11 20.26
CA LEU A 498 -2.14 11.06 19.34
C LEU A 498 -2.89 10.34 18.22
N THR A 499 -2.28 9.31 17.62
CA THR A 499 -2.94 8.46 16.61
C THR A 499 -4.24 7.86 17.15
N ALA A 500 -4.19 7.22 18.32
CA ALA A 500 -5.35 6.60 18.94
C ALA A 500 -6.46 7.63 19.27
N LEU A 501 -6.08 8.78 19.78
CA LEU A 501 -7.02 9.87 20.12
C LEU A 501 -7.71 10.43 18.86
N LEU A 502 -6.97 10.67 17.77
CA LEU A 502 -7.54 11.21 16.55
C LEU A 502 -8.53 10.21 15.90
N MET A 503 -8.14 8.95 15.80
CA MET A 503 -9.02 7.91 15.25
C MET A 503 -10.26 7.69 16.12
N TRP A 504 -10.09 7.62 17.45
CA TRP A 504 -11.21 7.53 18.40
C TRP A 504 -12.17 8.71 18.27
N GLN A 505 -11.63 9.94 18.17
CA GLN A 505 -12.44 11.15 18.02
C GLN A 505 -13.22 11.15 16.70
N ALA A 506 -12.62 10.68 15.59
CA ALA A 506 -13.30 10.52 14.32
C ALA A 506 -14.53 9.61 14.44
N PHE A 507 -14.33 8.40 15.00
CA PHE A 507 -15.42 7.43 15.21
C PHE A 507 -16.46 7.93 16.22
N ARG A 508 -16.04 8.63 17.28
CA ARG A 508 -16.97 9.24 18.24
C ARG A 508 -17.85 10.30 17.59
N GLN A 509 -17.30 11.13 16.70
CA GLN A 509 -18.08 12.13 15.97
C GLN A 509 -19.08 11.47 15.01
N TRP A 510 -18.68 10.44 14.26
CA TRP A 510 -19.60 9.71 13.38
C TRP A 510 -20.73 9.02 14.15
N ARG A 511 -20.47 8.40 15.31
CA ARG A 511 -21.51 7.81 16.16
C ARG A 511 -22.52 8.86 16.65
N ARG A 512 -22.07 10.07 16.99
CA ARG A 512 -22.93 11.15 17.44
C ARG A 512 -23.76 11.76 16.31
N ALA A 513 -23.25 11.75 15.09
CA ALA A 513 -23.93 12.27 13.91
C ALA A 513 -24.93 11.27 13.29
N SER A 514 -24.83 9.98 13.62
CA SER A 514 -25.81 8.97 13.24
C SER A 514 -26.90 8.97 14.31
N PRO A 515 -28.12 9.48 14.02
CA PRO A 515 -29.24 9.34 14.94
C PRO A 515 -29.48 7.86 15.17
N ALA A 516 -29.83 7.51 16.41
CA ALA A 516 -30.11 6.15 16.83
C ALA A 516 -31.24 5.54 15.98
N HIS A 517 -30.89 4.87 14.89
CA HIS A 517 -31.71 3.84 14.30
C HIS A 517 -31.41 2.52 15.04
N GLU A 518 -31.59 2.54 16.34
CA GLU A 518 -31.77 1.34 17.14
C GLU A 518 -33.21 0.88 16.90
N GLY A 519 -33.37 -0.19 16.13
CA GLY A 519 -34.63 -0.93 16.04
C GLY A 519 -35.33 -1.01 14.68
N GLY A 520 -34.81 -0.39 13.62
CA GLY A 520 -35.32 -0.60 12.27
C GLY A 520 -34.40 -1.48 11.47
N GLU A 521 -34.77 -2.71 11.17
CA GLU A 521 -34.18 -3.47 10.08
C GLU A 521 -34.16 -2.58 8.84
N LEU A 522 -32.96 -2.21 8.38
CA LEU A 522 -32.80 -1.49 7.11
C LEU A 522 -33.40 -2.36 6.01
N SER A 523 -34.65 -2.09 5.66
CA SER A 523 -35.37 -2.64 4.53
C SER A 523 -34.71 -2.17 3.23
N LEU A 524 -33.51 -2.66 2.91
CA LEU A 524 -33.00 -2.69 1.55
C LEU A 524 -33.71 -3.78 0.71
N ALA A 525 -34.70 -4.47 1.29
CA ALA A 525 -35.53 -5.45 0.60
C ALA A 525 -36.74 -4.83 -0.13
N ALA A 526 -37.08 -3.54 0.09
CA ALA A 526 -38.31 -2.96 -0.39
C ALA A 526 -38.29 -2.41 -1.82
N ASP A 527 -37.14 -2.29 -2.48
CA ASP A 527 -37.07 -1.69 -3.82
C ASP A 527 -36.72 -2.67 -4.95
N PHE A 528 -36.96 -3.96 -4.76
CA PHE A 528 -36.94 -4.90 -5.88
C PHE A 528 -38.38 -5.29 -6.25
N PRO A 529 -38.89 -4.87 -7.42
CA PRO A 529 -40.11 -5.45 -7.93
C PRO A 529 -39.91 -6.97 -8.12
N PRO A 530 -40.93 -7.81 -7.79
CA PRO A 530 -40.81 -9.24 -7.97
C PRO A 530 -40.56 -9.54 -9.46
N GLY A 531 -39.45 -10.22 -9.72
CA GLY A 531 -39.05 -10.58 -11.07
C GLY A 531 -40.15 -11.39 -11.75
N ARG A 532 -40.56 -10.94 -12.92
CA ARG A 532 -41.27 -11.77 -13.89
C ARG A 532 -40.29 -12.88 -14.34
N HIS A 533 -40.74 -14.10 -14.21
CA HIS A 533 -40.13 -15.32 -14.71
C HIS A 533 -39.83 -15.28 -16.21
#